data_142a290ab0a47d9e52c1de3782b2e18e
#
_entry.id   142a290ab0a47d9e52c1de3782b2e18e
#
_cell.length_a   1.000
_cell.length_b   1.000
_cell.length_c   1.000
_cell.angle_alpha   90.00
_cell.angle_beta   90.00
_cell.angle_gamma   90.00
#
_symmetry.space_group_name_H-M   'P 1'
#
loop_
_entity.id
_entity.type
_entity.pdbx_description
1 polymer ?
#
loop_
_entity_poly.entity_id
_entity_poly.type
_entity_poly.pdbx_seq_one_letter_code
_entity_poly.pdbx_strand_id
1 'polypeptide(L)'
;EHGEALFTTSSYVFRTAADAAARFAGEVPGNVYSRYTNPTVRTFEERIAALEGAEQAVATASGMSAILALVMSLCSSGDHVLVSRSVFGSTISLFDKYFKRFGIQVDYPPLSDLAAWEAACKPNTKLFFVESPSNPLAELVDIAALAEIAHAKGALLAVDNCFCTPALQQPLKLGADVVIHSATKYIDGQGRGMGGVVAGRGEQMKEVVGFLRTAGPTLSPFNAWLFLKGLETLRIRMQAHSASALALAEWLERQPGIERVYYAGLQSHPQHELARRQQSGFGAVVSFDVKGGRDAAWRFIDATRMVSITTNLGDTKTTIAHPATTSHGRLSPEDRARAGIGDSLIRVAVGLEDLDDLKADMARGLAAL
;
A
#
# COMPACT_ATOMS: atom_id res chain seq x y z
N GLU A 1 -1.22 21.92 24.32
CA GLU A 1 -0.22 20.87 24.60
C GLU A 1 0.73 20.73 23.41
N HIS A 2 1.98 20.36 23.64
CA HIS A 2 2.96 20.21 22.56
C HIS A 2 2.78 18.90 21.78
N GLY A 3 2.35 17.83 22.43
CA GLY A 3 2.08 16.54 21.79
C GLY A 3 0.58 16.29 21.63
N GLU A 4 0.21 15.44 20.66
CA GLU A 4 -1.18 15.09 20.43
C GLU A 4 -1.75 14.24 21.58
N ALA A 5 -2.93 14.62 22.05
CA ALA A 5 -3.65 13.88 23.06
C ALA A 5 -4.27 12.59 22.48
N LEU A 6 -4.28 11.53 23.29
CA LEU A 6 -4.94 10.27 22.94
C LEU A 6 -6.34 10.22 23.57
N PHE A 7 -7.37 10.22 22.74
CA PHE A 7 -8.76 10.11 23.13
C PHE A 7 -9.28 8.69 22.89
N THR A 8 -9.27 7.86 23.92
CA THR A 8 -9.70 6.45 23.82
C THR A 8 -11.20 6.23 24.08
N THR A 9 -11.94 7.30 24.39
CA THR A 9 -13.38 7.20 24.66
C THR A 9 -14.18 6.72 23.45
N SER A 10 -15.24 5.96 23.67
CA SER A 10 -16.19 5.56 22.62
C SER A 10 -17.27 6.60 22.36
N SER A 11 -17.62 7.44 23.37
CA SER A 11 -18.72 8.40 23.27
C SER A 11 -18.40 9.71 23.98
N TYR A 12 -19.22 10.71 23.77
CA TYR A 12 -19.04 12.07 24.26
C TYR A 12 -20.29 12.55 25.00
N VAL A 13 -20.11 13.42 25.99
CA VAL A 13 -21.21 14.03 26.74
C VAL A 13 -21.65 15.34 26.09
N PHE A 14 -22.92 15.64 26.17
CA PHE A 14 -23.56 16.86 25.65
C PHE A 14 -24.04 17.72 26.81
N ARG A 15 -24.11 19.03 26.60
CA ARG A 15 -24.60 19.95 27.62
C ARG A 15 -26.12 19.87 27.83
N THR A 16 -26.86 19.68 26.72
CA THR A 16 -28.31 19.57 26.70
C THR A 16 -28.77 18.56 25.64
N ALA A 17 -30.02 18.12 25.72
CA ALA A 17 -30.65 17.30 24.69
C ALA A 17 -30.69 17.99 23.33
N ALA A 18 -30.89 19.32 23.30
CA ALA A 18 -30.86 20.11 22.07
C ALA A 18 -29.45 20.16 21.46
N ASP A 19 -28.39 20.30 22.27
CA ASP A 19 -26.98 20.23 21.79
C ASP A 19 -26.70 18.84 21.19
N ALA A 20 -27.15 17.77 21.85
CA ALA A 20 -27.02 16.41 21.32
C ALA A 20 -27.74 16.27 19.96
N ALA A 21 -28.99 16.70 19.86
CA ALA A 21 -29.78 16.62 18.63
C ALA A 21 -29.08 17.37 17.46
N ALA A 22 -28.64 18.60 17.68
CA ALA A 22 -27.99 19.44 16.68
C ALA A 22 -26.67 18.82 16.18
N ARG A 23 -25.88 18.20 17.08
CA ARG A 23 -24.63 17.51 16.69
C ARG A 23 -24.88 16.23 15.90
N PHE A 24 -25.88 15.43 16.27
CA PHE A 24 -26.28 14.25 15.53
C PHE A 24 -26.86 14.59 14.15
N ALA A 25 -27.58 15.71 14.04
CA ALA A 25 -28.08 16.24 12.77
C ALA A 25 -26.96 16.86 11.89
N GLY A 26 -25.77 17.11 12.44
CA GLY A 26 -24.67 17.78 11.73
C GLY A 26 -24.81 19.29 11.61
N GLU A 27 -25.79 19.90 12.30
CA GLU A 27 -26.01 21.33 12.33
C GLU A 27 -24.95 22.09 13.14
N VAL A 28 -24.40 21.41 14.15
CA VAL A 28 -23.33 21.93 14.98
C VAL A 28 -22.13 20.95 14.93
N PRO A 29 -20.90 21.43 14.62
CA PRO A 29 -19.74 20.58 14.59
C PRO A 29 -19.40 20.02 15.98
N GLY A 30 -18.90 18.78 16.03
CA GLY A 30 -18.48 18.17 17.28
C GLY A 30 -18.37 16.65 17.19
N ASN A 31 -17.90 16.06 18.28
CA ASN A 31 -17.81 14.60 18.38
C ASN A 31 -19.07 14.04 19.04
N VAL A 32 -19.60 12.94 18.52
CA VAL A 32 -20.81 12.27 19.02
C VAL A 32 -20.53 10.83 19.46
N TYR A 33 -19.76 10.10 18.67
CA TYR A 33 -19.39 8.72 18.92
C TYR A 33 -18.13 8.38 18.13
N SER A 34 -17.16 7.67 18.72
CA SER A 34 -15.82 7.51 18.11
C SER A 34 -15.81 6.74 16.79
N ARG A 35 -16.82 5.93 16.48
CA ARG A 35 -16.97 5.34 15.14
C ARG A 35 -17.26 6.40 14.07
N TYR A 36 -17.87 7.53 14.44
CA TYR A 36 -18.16 8.63 13.52
C TYR A 36 -17.05 9.68 13.48
N THR A 37 -16.61 10.09 14.67
CA THR A 37 -15.60 11.13 14.84
C THR A 37 -14.83 10.93 16.13
N ASN A 38 -13.51 10.96 16.06
CA ASN A 38 -12.62 10.93 17.23
C ASN A 38 -11.50 11.93 17.01
N PRO A 39 -11.13 12.77 17.99
CA PRO A 39 -10.11 13.81 17.79
C PRO A 39 -8.76 13.26 17.36
N THR A 40 -8.30 12.15 17.95
CA THR A 40 -7.01 11.53 17.58
C THR A 40 -7.03 10.96 16.17
N VAL A 41 -8.10 10.25 15.81
CA VAL A 41 -8.27 9.71 14.45
C VAL A 41 -8.32 10.84 13.43
N ARG A 42 -9.08 11.90 13.70
CA ARG A 42 -9.18 13.07 12.82
C ARG A 42 -7.83 13.73 12.61
N THR A 43 -7.04 13.93 13.66
CA THR A 43 -5.69 14.52 13.52
C THR A 43 -4.80 13.66 12.61
N PHE A 44 -4.90 12.33 12.69
CA PHE A 44 -4.21 11.43 11.77
C PHE A 44 -4.71 11.60 10.32
N GLU A 45 -6.03 11.63 10.12
CA GLU A 45 -6.66 11.82 8.80
C GLU A 45 -6.24 13.15 8.16
N GLU A 46 -6.28 14.24 8.91
CA GLU A 46 -5.86 15.59 8.45
C GLU A 46 -4.38 15.62 8.04
N ARG A 47 -3.49 14.99 8.83
CA ARG A 47 -2.06 14.95 8.51
C ARG A 47 -1.76 14.11 7.27
N ILE A 48 -2.35 12.93 7.14
CA ILE A 48 -2.10 12.10 5.96
C ILE A 48 -2.71 12.72 4.70
N ALA A 49 -3.87 13.38 4.81
CA ALA A 49 -4.46 14.15 3.71
C ALA A 49 -3.51 15.25 3.24
N ALA A 50 -2.97 16.03 4.18
CA ALA A 50 -2.01 17.09 3.86
C ALA A 50 -0.73 16.55 3.20
N LEU A 51 -0.21 15.41 3.65
CA LEU A 51 0.98 14.79 3.07
C LEU A 51 0.74 14.28 1.65
N GLU A 52 -0.43 13.70 1.36
CA GLU A 52 -0.81 13.25 0.01
C GLU A 52 -1.24 14.41 -0.91
N GLY A 53 -1.56 15.58 -0.35
CA GLY A 53 -2.19 16.66 -1.10
C GLY A 53 -3.66 16.39 -1.42
N ALA A 54 -4.33 15.57 -0.58
CA ALA A 54 -5.74 15.26 -0.66
C ALA A 54 -6.59 16.33 0.03
N GLU A 55 -7.85 16.48 -0.40
CA GLU A 55 -8.82 17.32 0.29
C GLU A 55 -9.29 16.71 1.61
N GLN A 56 -9.38 15.37 1.64
CA GLN A 56 -9.79 14.61 2.81
C GLN A 56 -9.17 13.21 2.81
N ALA A 57 -8.95 12.67 4.00
CA ALA A 57 -8.62 11.27 4.21
C ALA A 57 -9.57 10.63 5.21
N VAL A 58 -9.72 9.32 5.12
CA VAL A 58 -10.57 8.49 5.98
C VAL A 58 -9.75 7.31 6.47
N ALA A 59 -9.62 7.18 7.78
CA ALA A 59 -8.83 6.12 8.41
C ALA A 59 -9.68 4.87 8.67
N THR A 60 -9.12 3.71 8.39
CA THR A 60 -9.78 2.40 8.49
C THR A 60 -8.98 1.42 9.34
N ALA A 61 -9.61 0.33 9.77
CA ALA A 61 -9.01 -0.68 10.65
C ALA A 61 -7.81 -1.42 10.02
N SER A 62 -7.69 -1.43 8.69
CA SER A 62 -6.60 -2.07 7.94
C SER A 62 -6.55 -1.56 6.50
N GLY A 63 -5.44 -1.80 5.77
CA GLY A 63 -5.38 -1.51 4.33
C GLY A 63 -6.45 -2.25 3.53
N MET A 64 -6.77 -3.50 3.89
CA MET A 64 -7.86 -4.25 3.25
C MET A 64 -9.24 -3.63 3.52
N SER A 65 -9.46 -3.05 4.71
CA SER A 65 -10.67 -2.30 5.03
C SER A 65 -10.77 -1.00 4.24
N ALA A 66 -9.62 -0.38 3.90
CA ALA A 66 -9.58 0.80 3.02
C ALA A 66 -10.05 0.45 1.60
N ILE A 67 -9.54 -0.66 1.04
CA ILE A 67 -9.99 -1.15 -0.28
C ILE A 67 -11.47 -1.53 -0.25
N LEU A 68 -11.91 -2.25 0.80
CA LEU A 68 -13.31 -2.60 0.99
C LEU A 68 -14.20 -1.35 1.03
N ALA A 69 -13.84 -0.36 1.85
CA ALA A 69 -14.60 0.88 2.00
C ALA A 69 -14.68 1.65 0.68
N LEU A 70 -13.57 1.77 -0.05
CA LEU A 70 -13.54 2.44 -1.35
C LEU A 70 -14.51 1.80 -2.33
N VAL A 71 -14.38 0.49 -2.56
CA VAL A 71 -15.18 -0.20 -3.59
C VAL A 71 -16.65 -0.23 -3.22
N MET A 72 -16.98 -0.53 -1.96
CA MET A 72 -18.38 -0.61 -1.51
C MET A 72 -19.08 0.75 -1.41
N SER A 73 -18.33 1.85 -1.35
CA SER A 73 -18.92 3.20 -1.35
C SER A 73 -19.09 3.78 -2.74
N LEU A 74 -18.23 3.40 -3.71
CA LEU A 74 -18.21 4.00 -5.05
C LEU A 74 -18.77 3.10 -6.16
N CYS A 75 -18.92 1.80 -5.90
CA CYS A 75 -19.41 0.83 -6.88
C CYS A 75 -20.69 0.13 -6.40
N SER A 76 -21.57 -0.14 -7.34
CA SER A 76 -22.83 -0.85 -7.15
C SER A 76 -22.85 -2.17 -7.93
N SER A 77 -23.87 -3.01 -7.68
CA SER A 77 -24.11 -4.20 -8.49
C SER A 77 -24.31 -3.82 -9.97
N GLY A 78 -23.60 -4.50 -10.83
CA GLY A 78 -23.57 -4.23 -12.28
C GLY A 78 -22.42 -3.32 -12.71
N ASP A 79 -21.77 -2.61 -11.82
CA ASP A 79 -20.59 -1.79 -12.16
C ASP A 79 -19.37 -2.68 -12.46
N HIS A 80 -18.46 -2.15 -13.28
CA HIS A 80 -17.24 -2.81 -13.69
C HIS A 80 -16.01 -2.11 -13.10
N VAL A 81 -15.05 -2.90 -12.63
CA VAL A 81 -13.77 -2.43 -12.07
C VAL A 81 -12.62 -3.10 -12.81
N LEU A 82 -11.64 -2.32 -13.23
CA LEU A 82 -10.36 -2.81 -13.72
C LEU A 82 -9.34 -2.82 -12.59
N VAL A 83 -8.75 -3.97 -12.32
CA VAL A 83 -7.77 -4.17 -11.25
C VAL A 83 -6.47 -4.67 -11.85
N SER A 84 -5.34 -4.05 -11.54
CA SER A 84 -4.06 -4.61 -11.97
C SER A 84 -3.90 -6.05 -11.49
N ARG A 85 -3.42 -6.93 -12.39
CA ARG A 85 -3.09 -8.31 -11.99
C ARG A 85 -1.92 -8.39 -10.99
N SER A 86 -1.14 -7.32 -10.88
CA SER A 86 0.05 -7.25 -10.02
C SER A 86 -0.24 -6.69 -8.62
N VAL A 87 -1.53 -6.56 -8.21
CA VAL A 87 -1.87 -6.15 -6.85
C VAL A 87 -1.69 -7.29 -5.85
N PHE A 88 -1.63 -6.93 -4.58
CA PHE A 88 -1.48 -7.89 -3.48
C PHE A 88 -2.52 -9.03 -3.54
N GLY A 89 -2.10 -10.26 -3.28
CA GLY A 89 -2.95 -11.45 -3.44
C GLY A 89 -4.25 -11.43 -2.64
N SER A 90 -4.28 -10.78 -1.46
CA SER A 90 -5.54 -10.62 -0.71
C SER A 90 -6.48 -9.63 -1.39
N THR A 91 -5.96 -8.67 -2.12
CA THR A 91 -6.76 -7.74 -2.95
C THR A 91 -7.46 -8.51 -4.07
N ILE A 92 -6.72 -9.36 -4.80
CA ILE A 92 -7.34 -10.27 -5.80
C ILE A 92 -8.43 -11.12 -5.15
N SER A 93 -8.13 -11.72 -3.99
CA SER A 93 -9.11 -12.55 -3.27
C SER A 93 -10.35 -11.76 -2.83
N LEU A 94 -10.21 -10.48 -2.45
CA LEU A 94 -11.33 -9.62 -2.09
C LEU A 94 -12.24 -9.36 -3.30
N PHE A 95 -11.65 -9.04 -4.46
CA PHE A 95 -12.40 -8.83 -5.69
C PHE A 95 -13.10 -10.12 -6.16
N ASP A 96 -12.38 -11.23 -6.26
CA ASP A 96 -12.91 -12.47 -6.85
C ASP A 96 -13.93 -13.17 -5.94
N LYS A 97 -13.67 -13.22 -4.62
CA LYS A 97 -14.53 -14.00 -3.71
C LYS A 97 -15.69 -13.20 -3.15
N TYR A 98 -15.54 -11.88 -3.03
CA TYR A 98 -16.52 -11.05 -2.36
C TYR A 98 -17.20 -10.06 -3.28
N PHE A 99 -16.47 -9.17 -3.96
CA PHE A 99 -17.10 -8.15 -4.79
C PHE A 99 -17.87 -8.75 -5.97
N LYS A 100 -17.35 -9.79 -6.62
CA LYS A 100 -18.10 -10.53 -7.66
C LYS A 100 -19.42 -11.12 -7.13
N ARG A 101 -19.46 -11.55 -5.87
CA ARG A 101 -20.71 -12.06 -5.24
C ARG A 101 -21.75 -10.97 -5.04
N PHE A 102 -21.33 -9.71 -4.92
CA PHE A 102 -22.21 -8.55 -4.85
C PHE A 102 -22.53 -7.95 -6.23
N GLY A 103 -22.18 -8.65 -7.30
CA GLY A 103 -22.51 -8.27 -8.68
C GLY A 103 -21.55 -7.28 -9.32
N ILE A 104 -20.40 -6.97 -8.71
CA ILE A 104 -19.37 -6.14 -9.32
C ILE A 104 -18.59 -7.00 -10.32
N GLN A 105 -18.46 -6.50 -11.54
CA GLN A 105 -17.68 -7.13 -12.61
C GLN A 105 -16.21 -6.73 -12.48
N VAL A 106 -15.28 -7.66 -12.69
CA VAL A 106 -13.85 -7.40 -12.50
C VAL A 106 -13.05 -8.03 -13.63
N ASP A 107 -12.17 -7.24 -14.27
CA ASP A 107 -11.15 -7.69 -15.21
C ASP A 107 -9.74 -7.28 -14.74
N TYR A 108 -8.71 -8.03 -15.17
CA TYR A 108 -7.34 -7.90 -14.66
C TYR A 108 -6.32 -7.63 -15.78
N PRO A 109 -6.16 -6.38 -16.26
CA PRO A 109 -5.10 -6.06 -17.21
C PRO A 109 -3.70 -6.14 -16.57
N PRO A 110 -2.63 -6.34 -17.38
CA PRO A 110 -1.25 -6.19 -16.94
C PRO A 110 -0.99 -4.77 -16.46
N LEU A 111 -0.18 -4.60 -15.38
CA LEU A 111 0.02 -3.29 -14.76
C LEU A 111 0.55 -2.23 -15.74
N SER A 112 1.59 -2.56 -16.49
CA SER A 112 2.32 -1.62 -17.36
C SER A 112 1.78 -1.52 -18.80
N ASP A 113 0.78 -2.32 -19.17
CA ASP A 113 0.21 -2.34 -20.53
C ASP A 113 -1.01 -1.40 -20.64
N LEU A 114 -0.77 -0.13 -20.92
CA LEU A 114 -1.82 0.89 -21.04
C LEU A 114 -2.85 0.55 -22.13
N ALA A 115 -2.43 -0.08 -23.23
CA ALA A 115 -3.35 -0.48 -24.30
C ALA A 115 -4.31 -1.59 -23.83
N ALA A 116 -3.84 -2.52 -23.01
CA ALA A 116 -4.70 -3.54 -22.39
C ALA A 116 -5.72 -2.92 -21.41
N TRP A 117 -5.34 -1.88 -20.66
CA TRP A 117 -6.27 -1.14 -19.80
C TRP A 117 -7.37 -0.48 -20.61
N GLU A 118 -7.01 0.22 -21.69
CA GLU A 118 -7.99 0.88 -22.57
C GLU A 118 -8.94 -0.14 -23.25
N ALA A 119 -8.38 -1.23 -23.76
CA ALA A 119 -9.15 -2.30 -24.42
C ALA A 119 -10.11 -3.05 -23.47
N ALA A 120 -9.77 -3.16 -22.19
CA ALA A 120 -10.59 -3.82 -21.17
C ALA A 120 -11.76 -2.95 -20.65
N CYS A 121 -11.80 -1.66 -21.00
CA CYS A 121 -12.86 -0.75 -20.57
C CYS A 121 -14.23 -1.16 -21.14
N LYS A 122 -15.25 -1.07 -20.29
CA LYS A 122 -16.66 -1.29 -20.63
C LYS A 122 -17.47 -0.01 -20.37
N PRO A 123 -18.68 0.14 -20.94
CA PRO A 123 -19.51 1.33 -20.68
C PRO A 123 -19.86 1.56 -19.21
N ASN A 124 -19.85 0.50 -18.40
CA ASN A 124 -20.11 0.51 -16.96
C ASN A 124 -18.84 0.47 -16.10
N THR A 125 -17.66 0.73 -16.67
CA THR A 125 -16.42 0.82 -15.88
C THR A 125 -16.43 2.06 -15.00
N LYS A 126 -16.26 1.88 -13.69
CA LYS A 126 -16.31 2.94 -12.66
C LYS A 126 -14.97 3.22 -12.03
N LEU A 127 -14.12 2.20 -11.91
CA LEU A 127 -12.90 2.30 -11.12
C LEU A 127 -11.75 1.53 -11.80
N PHE A 128 -10.59 2.16 -11.84
CA PHE A 128 -9.30 1.54 -12.10
C PHE A 128 -8.57 1.43 -10.76
N PHE A 129 -8.06 0.27 -10.42
CA PHE A 129 -7.34 0.01 -9.18
C PHE A 129 -5.96 -0.56 -9.47
N VAL A 130 -4.91 0.13 -9.02
CA VAL A 130 -3.52 -0.28 -9.20
C VAL A 130 -2.74 -0.22 -7.88
N GLU A 131 -1.68 -1.03 -7.79
CA GLU A 131 -0.62 -0.93 -6.79
C GLU A 131 0.68 -0.59 -7.54
N SER A 132 1.29 0.55 -7.25
CA SER A 132 2.50 1.01 -7.94
C SER A 132 3.43 1.75 -6.99
N PRO A 133 4.66 1.20 -6.74
CA PRO A 133 5.23 -0.06 -7.27
C PRO A 133 4.51 -1.32 -6.77
N SER A 134 4.52 -2.38 -7.60
CA SER A 134 3.88 -3.66 -7.27
C SER A 134 4.72 -4.51 -6.31
N ASN A 135 4.04 -5.40 -5.57
CA ASN A 135 4.65 -6.40 -4.69
C ASN A 135 4.63 -7.79 -5.35
N PRO A 136 5.76 -8.49 -5.55
CA PRO A 136 7.09 -8.18 -5.02
C PRO A 136 8.06 -7.56 -6.04
N LEU A 137 7.70 -7.38 -7.30
CA LEU A 137 8.64 -7.15 -8.41
C LEU A 137 8.96 -5.67 -8.67
N ALA A 138 8.38 -4.75 -7.89
CA ALA A 138 8.56 -3.30 -8.06
C ALA A 138 8.20 -2.79 -9.47
N GLU A 139 7.28 -3.47 -10.17
CA GLU A 139 6.74 -3.03 -11.45
C GLU A 139 5.93 -1.74 -11.26
N LEU A 140 6.02 -0.83 -12.21
CA LEU A 140 5.31 0.46 -12.16
C LEU A 140 4.32 0.60 -13.31
N VAL A 141 3.33 1.46 -13.10
CA VAL A 141 2.50 2.02 -14.16
C VAL A 141 2.77 3.52 -14.28
N ASP A 142 2.70 4.06 -15.49
CA ASP A 142 2.63 5.50 -15.68
C ASP A 142 1.27 6.00 -15.18
N ILE A 143 1.28 6.55 -13.95
CA ILE A 143 0.05 6.95 -13.26
C ILE A 143 -0.67 8.06 -14.03
N ALA A 144 0.07 9.01 -14.61
CA ALA A 144 -0.54 10.11 -15.35
C ALA A 144 -1.24 9.61 -16.62
N ALA A 145 -0.56 8.78 -17.39
CA ALA A 145 -1.15 8.20 -18.60
C ALA A 145 -2.35 7.29 -18.30
N LEU A 146 -2.29 6.51 -17.22
CA LEU A 146 -3.42 5.66 -16.81
C LEU A 146 -4.61 6.50 -16.31
N ALA A 147 -4.35 7.62 -15.61
CA ALA A 147 -5.39 8.56 -15.19
C ALA A 147 -6.13 9.17 -16.39
N GLU A 148 -5.39 9.57 -17.42
CA GLU A 148 -5.99 10.09 -18.66
C GLU A 148 -6.93 9.06 -19.31
N ILE A 149 -6.52 7.79 -19.37
CA ILE A 149 -7.36 6.69 -19.91
C ILE A 149 -8.62 6.51 -19.03
N ALA A 150 -8.48 6.45 -17.70
CA ALA A 150 -9.60 6.29 -16.79
C ALA A 150 -10.60 7.45 -16.94
N HIS A 151 -10.13 8.68 -16.92
CA HIS A 151 -10.97 9.87 -17.02
C HIS A 151 -11.67 9.99 -18.37
N ALA A 152 -11.00 9.63 -19.47
CA ALA A 152 -11.61 9.60 -20.82
C ALA A 152 -12.79 8.59 -20.90
N LYS A 153 -12.83 7.60 -20.03
CA LYS A 153 -13.93 6.61 -19.91
C LYS A 153 -14.93 6.95 -18.79
N GLY A 154 -14.76 8.09 -18.09
CA GLY A 154 -15.61 8.49 -16.97
C GLY A 154 -15.40 7.64 -15.71
N ALA A 155 -14.27 6.96 -15.59
CA ALA A 155 -13.88 6.15 -14.44
C ALA A 155 -12.89 6.90 -13.54
N LEU A 156 -12.81 6.49 -12.27
CA LEU A 156 -11.82 6.98 -11.30
C LEU A 156 -10.57 6.10 -11.30
N LEU A 157 -9.43 6.69 -11.00
CA LEU A 157 -8.18 5.96 -10.75
C LEU A 157 -7.85 5.96 -9.26
N ALA A 158 -7.78 4.77 -8.64
CA ALA A 158 -7.28 4.54 -7.30
C ALA A 158 -5.91 3.88 -7.32
N VAL A 159 -4.97 4.44 -6.56
CA VAL A 159 -3.59 3.95 -6.46
C VAL A 159 -3.29 3.53 -5.02
N ASP A 160 -2.93 2.27 -4.82
CA ASP A 160 -2.30 1.83 -3.56
C ASP A 160 -0.84 2.27 -3.57
N ASN A 161 -0.53 3.26 -2.72
CA ASN A 161 0.78 3.92 -2.61
C ASN A 161 1.56 3.44 -1.37
N CYS A 162 1.28 2.23 -0.92
CA CYS A 162 1.80 1.69 0.34
C CYS A 162 3.34 1.63 0.37
N PHE A 163 4.01 1.35 -0.76
CA PHE A 163 5.46 1.18 -0.81
C PHE A 163 6.24 2.49 -0.84
N CYS A 164 5.73 3.47 -1.55
CA CYS A 164 6.37 4.78 -1.66
C CYS A 164 5.98 5.73 -0.54
N THR A 165 4.76 5.63 -0.03
CA THR A 165 4.17 6.60 0.89
C THR A 165 4.13 8.02 0.28
N PRO A 166 3.45 9.00 0.88
CA PRO A 166 3.51 10.38 0.38
C PRO A 166 4.91 11.01 0.45
N ALA A 167 5.85 10.37 1.16
CA ALA A 167 7.22 10.87 1.24
C ALA A 167 7.99 10.69 -0.08
N LEU A 168 7.67 9.67 -0.87
CA LEU A 168 8.40 9.36 -2.12
C LEU A 168 7.54 9.48 -3.37
N GLN A 169 6.21 9.30 -3.29
CA GLN A 169 5.30 9.39 -4.43
C GLN A 169 3.97 10.01 -3.97
N GLN A 170 3.41 10.90 -4.77
CA GLN A 170 2.12 11.54 -4.52
C GLN A 170 1.18 11.31 -5.73
N PRO A 171 0.45 10.20 -5.79
CA PRO A 171 -0.35 9.82 -6.96
C PRO A 171 -1.42 10.85 -7.34
N LEU A 172 -1.99 11.59 -6.37
CA LEU A 172 -2.98 12.63 -6.65
C LEU A 172 -2.40 13.75 -7.52
N LYS A 173 -1.11 14.09 -7.35
CA LYS A 173 -0.42 15.07 -8.21
C LYS A 173 -0.16 14.56 -9.62
N LEU A 174 -0.23 13.25 -9.81
CA LEU A 174 -0.06 12.58 -11.10
C LEU A 174 -1.41 12.27 -11.77
N GLY A 175 -2.52 12.74 -11.21
CA GLY A 175 -3.84 12.59 -11.80
C GLY A 175 -4.70 11.48 -11.19
N ALA A 176 -4.22 10.70 -10.24
CA ALA A 176 -5.08 9.77 -9.51
C ALA A 176 -6.19 10.52 -8.74
N ASP A 177 -7.35 9.88 -8.58
CA ASP A 177 -8.48 10.45 -7.85
C ASP A 177 -8.47 10.04 -6.38
N VAL A 178 -7.99 8.82 -6.11
CA VAL A 178 -7.94 8.23 -4.78
C VAL A 178 -6.59 7.56 -4.54
N VAL A 179 -6.07 7.73 -3.33
CA VAL A 179 -4.88 7.03 -2.84
C VAL A 179 -5.26 6.14 -1.66
N ILE A 180 -4.69 4.94 -1.63
CA ILE A 180 -4.85 3.99 -0.53
C ILE A 180 -3.50 3.73 0.14
N HIS A 181 -3.54 3.53 1.45
CA HIS A 181 -2.42 3.06 2.24
C HIS A 181 -2.82 1.94 3.19
N SER A 182 -1.96 0.96 3.31
CA SER A 182 -1.85 0.18 4.54
C SER A 182 -0.97 0.95 5.52
N ALA A 183 -1.58 1.64 6.48
CA ALA A 183 -0.83 2.37 7.51
C ALA A 183 0.01 1.45 8.40
N THR A 184 -0.30 0.16 8.41
CA THR A 184 0.46 -0.95 9.03
C THR A 184 1.93 -0.98 8.59
N LYS A 185 2.24 -0.47 7.38
CA LYS A 185 3.56 -0.56 6.75
C LYS A 185 4.42 0.66 7.13
N TYR A 186 4.98 1.35 6.18
CA TYR A 186 5.89 2.47 6.40
C TYR A 186 5.29 3.67 7.14
N ILE A 187 3.96 3.83 7.17
CA ILE A 187 3.32 4.90 7.95
C ILE A 187 3.54 4.66 9.44
N ASP A 188 3.28 3.45 9.94
CA ASP A 188 3.68 3.03 11.28
C ASP A 188 5.20 2.97 11.42
N GLY A 189 5.83 2.23 10.53
CA GLY A 189 7.28 2.10 10.39
C GLY A 189 7.99 1.28 11.45
N GLN A 190 7.28 0.67 12.39
CA GLN A 190 7.86 -0.09 13.51
C GLN A 190 7.09 -1.37 13.86
N GLY A 191 6.15 -1.80 13.02
CA GLY A 191 5.39 -3.04 13.21
C GLY A 191 4.49 -3.06 14.45
N ARG A 192 3.97 -1.89 14.90
CA ARG A 192 3.25 -1.72 16.18
C ARG A 192 1.74 -1.85 16.07
N GLY A 193 1.16 -1.49 14.91
CA GLY A 193 -0.28 -1.45 14.76
C GLY A 193 -0.76 -1.72 13.33
N MET A 194 -2.04 -2.07 13.21
CA MET A 194 -2.71 -2.21 11.92
C MET A 194 -3.64 -1.03 11.66
N GLY A 195 -3.67 -0.58 10.42
CA GLY A 195 -4.58 0.45 9.94
C GLY A 195 -4.52 0.63 8.44
N GLY A 196 -5.45 1.40 7.92
CA GLY A 196 -5.51 1.79 6.53
C GLY A 196 -5.99 3.22 6.37
N VAL A 197 -5.84 3.74 5.17
CA VAL A 197 -6.28 5.09 4.79
C VAL A 197 -6.81 5.06 3.37
N VAL A 198 -7.89 5.78 3.14
CA VAL A 198 -8.34 6.24 1.82
C VAL A 198 -8.23 7.74 1.80
N ALA A 199 -7.58 8.32 0.81
CA ALA A 199 -7.43 9.77 0.67
C ALA A 199 -7.76 10.21 -0.76
N GLY A 200 -8.41 11.36 -0.92
CA GLY A 200 -8.81 11.85 -2.24
C GLY A 200 -9.57 13.16 -2.19
N ARG A 201 -10.38 13.43 -3.22
CA ARG A 201 -11.25 14.60 -3.28
C ARG A 201 -12.44 14.45 -2.32
N GLY A 202 -12.96 15.55 -1.81
CA GLY A 202 -14.03 15.57 -0.80
C GLY A 202 -15.30 14.84 -1.22
N GLU A 203 -15.66 14.87 -2.50
CA GLU A 203 -16.85 14.19 -3.03
C GLU A 203 -16.78 12.67 -2.85
N GLN A 204 -15.70 12.03 -3.30
CA GLN A 204 -15.50 10.59 -3.13
C GLN A 204 -15.34 10.22 -1.65
N MET A 205 -14.63 11.06 -0.88
CA MET A 205 -14.43 10.80 0.54
C MET A 205 -15.71 10.90 1.37
N LYS A 206 -16.67 11.71 0.96
CA LYS A 206 -17.99 11.79 1.60
C LYS A 206 -18.70 10.44 1.56
N GLU A 207 -18.68 9.75 0.42
CA GLU A 207 -19.27 8.41 0.28
C GLU A 207 -18.50 7.37 1.13
N VAL A 208 -17.18 7.42 1.14
CA VAL A 208 -16.33 6.55 1.99
C VAL A 208 -16.63 6.78 3.49
N VAL A 209 -16.77 8.03 3.93
CA VAL A 209 -17.17 8.37 5.31
C VAL A 209 -18.55 7.80 5.63
N GLY A 210 -19.52 7.93 4.72
CA GLY A 210 -20.87 7.37 4.88
C GLY A 210 -20.85 5.87 5.09
N PHE A 211 -20.12 5.15 4.24
CA PHE A 211 -19.91 3.70 4.38
C PHE A 211 -19.25 3.35 5.71
N LEU A 212 -18.15 4.03 6.06
CA LEU A 212 -17.40 3.73 7.28
C LEU A 212 -18.25 3.91 8.54
N ARG A 213 -19.01 5.00 8.63
CA ARG A 213 -19.91 5.27 9.76
C ARG A 213 -20.96 4.19 9.94
N THR A 214 -21.45 3.62 8.83
CA THR A 214 -22.49 2.59 8.81
C THR A 214 -21.93 1.19 9.01
N ALA A 215 -20.91 0.80 8.23
CA ALA A 215 -20.34 -0.56 8.22
C ALA A 215 -19.33 -0.81 9.34
N GLY A 216 -18.66 0.23 9.84
CA GLY A 216 -17.90 0.16 11.08
C GLY A 216 -16.44 -0.28 11.03
N PRO A 217 -15.73 -0.44 9.88
CA PRO A 217 -14.31 -0.82 9.89
C PRO A 217 -13.38 0.37 10.23
N THR A 218 -13.66 1.05 11.34
CA THR A 218 -12.99 2.27 11.78
C THR A 218 -11.67 1.99 12.48
N LEU A 219 -10.74 2.95 12.40
CA LEU A 219 -9.45 2.88 13.05
C LEU A 219 -9.58 3.07 14.57
N SER A 220 -8.84 2.29 15.36
CA SER A 220 -8.67 2.53 16.79
C SER A 220 -7.94 3.85 17.04
N PRO A 221 -8.40 4.70 17.99
CA PRO A 221 -7.67 5.92 18.38
C PRO A 221 -6.25 5.66 18.85
N PHE A 222 -5.99 4.53 19.50
CA PHE A 222 -4.65 4.15 19.91
C PHE A 222 -3.73 3.92 18.70
N ASN A 223 -4.21 3.18 17.67
CA ASN A 223 -3.44 2.98 16.46
C ASN A 223 -3.27 4.30 15.67
N ALA A 224 -4.28 5.15 15.63
CA ALA A 224 -4.16 6.48 15.04
C ALA A 224 -3.05 7.31 15.70
N TRP A 225 -2.94 7.26 17.02
CA TRP A 225 -1.87 7.92 17.76
C TRP A 225 -0.49 7.34 17.43
N LEU A 226 -0.35 6.01 17.31
CA LEU A 226 0.90 5.39 16.86
C LEU A 226 1.30 5.86 15.46
N PHE A 227 0.34 5.94 14.54
CA PHE A 227 0.59 6.41 13.17
C PHE A 227 0.94 7.89 13.11
N LEU A 228 0.34 8.73 13.96
CA LEU A 228 0.76 10.14 14.12
C LEU A 228 2.25 10.22 14.46
N LYS A 229 2.73 9.40 15.40
CA LYS A 229 4.14 9.32 15.75
C LYS A 229 5.01 8.73 14.61
N GLY A 230 4.46 7.83 13.83
CA GLY A 230 5.12 7.33 12.62
C GLY A 230 5.27 8.41 11.54
N LEU A 231 4.25 9.25 11.33
CA LEU A 231 4.29 10.34 10.35
C LEU A 231 5.35 11.40 10.65
N GLU A 232 5.64 11.67 11.94
CA GLU A 232 6.65 12.67 12.36
C GLU A 232 8.04 12.36 11.78
N THR A 233 8.37 11.09 11.57
CA THR A 233 9.68 10.65 11.05
C THR A 233 9.60 10.02 9.65
N LEU A 234 8.42 10.01 9.02
CA LEU A 234 8.19 9.28 7.78
C LEU A 234 9.20 9.65 6.69
N ARG A 235 9.38 10.94 6.42
CA ARG A 235 10.28 11.41 5.36
C ARG A 235 11.72 10.96 5.59
N ILE A 236 12.24 11.13 6.78
CA ILE A 236 13.63 10.76 7.13
C ILE A 236 13.81 9.25 7.00
N ARG A 237 12.86 8.46 7.51
CA ARG A 237 12.89 6.99 7.38
C ARG A 237 12.86 6.55 5.93
N MET A 238 11.94 7.08 5.12
CA MET A 238 11.82 6.69 3.72
C MET A 238 13.04 7.07 2.89
N GLN A 239 13.72 8.18 3.19
CA GLN A 239 14.99 8.55 2.56
C GLN A 239 16.09 7.55 2.92
N ALA A 240 16.24 7.21 4.19
CA ALA A 240 17.25 6.25 4.66
C ALA A 240 16.96 4.84 4.11
N HIS A 241 15.70 4.37 4.19
CA HIS A 241 15.29 3.09 3.61
C HIS A 241 15.62 3.01 2.11
N SER A 242 15.30 4.05 1.34
CA SER A 242 15.52 4.07 -0.10
C SER A 242 17.01 4.08 -0.45
N ALA A 243 17.83 4.81 0.30
CA ALA A 243 19.28 4.83 0.12
C ALA A 243 19.92 3.47 0.41
N SER A 244 19.56 2.84 1.53
CA SER A 244 20.05 1.50 1.90
C SER A 244 19.59 0.42 0.90
N ALA A 245 18.34 0.51 0.45
CA ALA A 245 17.80 -0.43 -0.54
C ALA A 245 18.51 -0.32 -1.89
N LEU A 246 18.81 0.89 -2.37
CA LEU A 246 19.57 1.09 -3.60
C LEU A 246 20.96 0.49 -3.49
N ALA A 247 21.68 0.81 -2.42
CA ALA A 247 23.06 0.32 -2.21
C ALA A 247 23.10 -1.21 -2.03
N LEU A 248 22.06 -1.80 -1.40
CA LEU A 248 21.93 -3.26 -1.31
C LEU A 248 21.62 -3.88 -2.68
N ALA A 249 20.70 -3.30 -3.45
CA ALA A 249 20.31 -3.79 -4.77
C ALA A 249 21.52 -3.77 -5.75
N GLU A 250 22.27 -2.68 -5.79
CA GLU A 250 23.51 -2.56 -6.57
C GLU A 250 24.58 -3.56 -6.14
N TRP A 251 24.67 -3.87 -4.85
CA TRP A 251 25.60 -4.88 -4.35
C TRP A 251 25.14 -6.28 -4.77
N LEU A 252 23.84 -6.59 -4.67
CA LEU A 252 23.26 -7.88 -5.06
C LEU A 252 23.45 -8.16 -6.56
N GLU A 253 23.28 -7.16 -7.45
CA GLU A 253 23.50 -7.35 -8.91
C GLU A 253 24.90 -7.86 -9.26
N ARG A 254 25.88 -7.58 -8.41
CA ARG A 254 27.28 -8.00 -8.63
C ARG A 254 27.62 -9.39 -8.06
N GLN A 255 26.66 -10.05 -7.39
CA GLN A 255 26.91 -11.33 -6.75
C GLN A 255 26.71 -12.52 -7.72
N PRO A 256 27.66 -13.46 -7.82
CA PRO A 256 27.60 -14.55 -8.82
C PRO A 256 26.44 -15.53 -8.59
N GLY A 257 25.88 -15.59 -7.37
CA GLY A 257 24.72 -16.43 -7.00
C GLY A 257 23.36 -15.81 -7.34
N ILE A 258 23.32 -14.54 -7.76
CA ILE A 258 22.10 -13.80 -8.11
C ILE A 258 21.90 -13.83 -9.62
N GLU A 259 20.71 -14.17 -10.07
CA GLU A 259 20.35 -14.18 -11.49
C GLU A 259 19.78 -12.83 -11.95
N ARG A 260 18.95 -12.21 -11.10
CA ARG A 260 18.30 -10.94 -11.40
C ARG A 260 17.91 -10.22 -10.12
N VAL A 261 17.97 -8.89 -10.13
CA VAL A 261 17.46 -8.02 -9.06
C VAL A 261 16.32 -7.16 -9.60
N TYR A 262 15.24 -7.06 -8.82
CA TYR A 262 14.06 -6.27 -9.12
C TYR A 262 14.01 -5.09 -8.14
N TYR A 263 14.39 -3.93 -8.59
CA TYR A 263 14.34 -2.69 -7.84
C TYR A 263 14.35 -1.49 -8.79
N ALA A 264 13.34 -0.66 -8.74
CA ALA A 264 13.16 0.43 -9.71
C ALA A 264 14.25 1.52 -9.66
N GLY A 265 15.04 1.56 -8.58
CA GLY A 265 16.20 2.44 -8.45
C GLY A 265 17.44 2.01 -9.26
N LEU A 266 17.51 0.78 -9.72
CA LEU A 266 18.61 0.29 -10.55
C LEU A 266 18.48 0.81 -11.99
N GLN A 267 19.58 1.23 -12.59
CA GLN A 267 19.60 1.62 -14.01
C GLN A 267 19.26 0.47 -14.95
N SER A 268 19.50 -0.76 -14.52
CA SER A 268 19.14 -2.00 -15.23
C SER A 268 17.63 -2.30 -15.22
N HIS A 269 16.87 -1.67 -14.33
CA HIS A 269 15.42 -1.87 -14.27
C HIS A 269 14.73 -1.25 -15.49
N PRO A 270 13.85 -1.98 -16.20
CA PRO A 270 13.27 -1.51 -17.46
C PRO A 270 12.41 -0.24 -17.31
N GLN A 271 11.92 0.04 -16.10
CA GLN A 271 11.09 1.21 -15.80
C GLN A 271 11.81 2.24 -14.93
N HIS A 272 13.15 2.22 -14.86
CA HIS A 272 13.93 3.16 -14.06
C HIS A 272 13.61 4.63 -14.39
N GLU A 273 13.54 4.98 -15.68
CA GLU A 273 13.23 6.34 -16.09
C GLU A 273 11.80 6.77 -15.74
N LEU A 274 10.83 5.84 -15.78
CA LEU A 274 9.48 6.10 -15.29
C LEU A 274 9.49 6.36 -13.78
N ALA A 275 10.19 5.52 -13.02
CA ALA A 275 10.34 5.70 -11.57
C ALA A 275 10.92 7.07 -11.23
N ARG A 276 11.99 7.49 -11.91
CA ARG A 276 12.62 8.81 -11.72
C ARG A 276 11.70 9.99 -12.01
N ARG A 277 10.75 9.85 -12.94
CA ARG A 277 9.79 10.93 -13.24
C ARG A 277 8.70 11.09 -12.20
N GLN A 278 8.23 9.99 -11.60
CA GLN A 278 7.06 10.05 -10.72
C GLN A 278 7.38 9.85 -9.23
N GLN A 279 8.64 9.50 -8.90
CA GLN A 279 9.08 9.22 -7.52
C GLN A 279 10.29 10.07 -7.16
N SER A 280 10.39 10.50 -5.89
CA SER A 280 11.57 11.17 -5.33
C SER A 280 12.57 10.20 -4.68
N GLY A 281 12.25 8.91 -4.67
CA GLY A 281 13.04 7.78 -4.19
C GLY A 281 12.28 6.49 -4.48
N PHE A 282 12.94 5.34 -4.44
CA PHE A 282 12.43 4.11 -5.06
C PHE A 282 11.86 3.10 -4.05
N GLY A 283 11.61 3.55 -2.80
CA GLY A 283 11.13 2.66 -1.74
C GLY A 283 12.21 1.75 -1.17
N ALA A 284 11.79 0.73 -0.44
CA ALA A 284 12.72 -0.15 0.28
C ALA A 284 12.49 -1.65 0.05
N VAL A 285 11.65 -2.02 -0.91
CA VAL A 285 11.43 -3.43 -1.25
C VAL A 285 12.32 -3.82 -2.42
N VAL A 286 13.25 -4.72 -2.16
CA VAL A 286 14.17 -5.31 -3.15
C VAL A 286 13.83 -6.77 -3.30
N SER A 287 13.60 -7.23 -4.51
CA SER A 287 13.46 -8.65 -4.79
C SER A 287 14.55 -9.13 -5.72
N PHE A 288 14.92 -10.41 -5.63
CA PHE A 288 15.94 -10.99 -6.47
C PHE A 288 15.74 -12.49 -6.64
N ASP A 289 16.16 -13.01 -7.79
CA ASP A 289 16.22 -14.44 -8.06
C ASP A 289 17.61 -14.99 -7.76
N VAL A 290 17.64 -16.12 -7.05
CA VAL A 290 18.87 -16.87 -6.79
C VAL A 290 18.99 -18.07 -7.74
N LYS A 291 20.22 -18.48 -8.06
CA LYS A 291 20.46 -19.70 -8.81
C LYS A 291 20.09 -20.93 -7.98
N GLY A 292 19.40 -21.90 -8.59
CA GLY A 292 19.09 -23.20 -7.96
C GLY A 292 17.64 -23.33 -7.44
N GLY A 293 16.74 -22.40 -7.78
CA GLY A 293 15.31 -22.52 -7.53
C GLY A 293 14.94 -22.42 -6.05
N ARG A 294 13.81 -23.02 -5.68
CA ARG A 294 13.20 -22.91 -4.35
C ARG A 294 14.12 -23.35 -3.20
N ASP A 295 14.76 -24.49 -3.36
CA ASP A 295 15.57 -25.04 -2.26
C ASP A 295 16.81 -24.18 -2.00
N ALA A 296 17.38 -23.55 -3.04
CA ALA A 296 18.42 -22.55 -2.91
C ALA A 296 17.92 -21.28 -2.25
N ALA A 297 16.75 -20.78 -2.64
CA ALA A 297 16.13 -19.62 -2.00
C ALA A 297 15.87 -19.87 -0.50
N TRP A 298 15.41 -21.04 -0.13
CA TRP A 298 15.21 -21.39 1.27
C TRP A 298 16.53 -21.50 2.04
N ARG A 299 17.57 -22.15 1.49
CA ARG A 299 18.90 -22.19 2.12
C ARG A 299 19.47 -20.78 2.32
N PHE A 300 19.31 -19.91 1.32
CA PHE A 300 19.70 -18.50 1.45
C PHE A 300 19.03 -17.84 2.64
N ILE A 301 17.69 -17.92 2.72
CA ILE A 301 16.90 -17.31 3.77
C ILE A 301 17.28 -17.85 5.15
N ASP A 302 17.39 -19.18 5.28
CA ASP A 302 17.67 -19.87 6.55
C ASP A 302 19.09 -19.59 7.06
N ALA A 303 20.03 -19.22 6.19
CA ALA A 303 21.40 -18.87 6.57
C ALA A 303 21.55 -17.44 7.12
N THR A 304 20.57 -16.58 6.90
CA THR A 304 20.57 -15.21 7.47
C THR A 304 20.34 -15.26 8.99
N ARG A 305 20.85 -14.28 9.73
CA ARG A 305 20.81 -14.26 11.21
C ARG A 305 20.26 -12.95 11.79
N MET A 306 20.43 -11.85 11.07
CA MET A 306 20.01 -10.53 11.53
C MET A 306 18.61 -10.19 11.05
N VAL A 307 18.32 -10.52 9.78
CA VAL A 307 17.02 -10.18 9.18
C VAL A 307 15.91 -11.12 9.67
N SER A 308 14.72 -10.56 9.85
CA SER A 308 13.56 -11.32 10.33
C SER A 308 12.87 -12.06 9.18
N ILE A 309 12.68 -13.37 9.31
CA ILE A 309 11.89 -14.16 8.35
C ILE A 309 10.41 -13.91 8.59
N THR A 310 9.81 -13.02 7.82
CA THR A 310 8.37 -12.69 7.90
C THR A 310 7.90 -12.07 6.59
N THR A 311 6.60 -12.19 6.31
CA THR A 311 5.96 -11.58 5.14
C THR A 311 5.61 -10.10 5.33
N ASN A 312 5.70 -9.57 6.56
CA ASN A 312 5.49 -8.15 6.80
C ASN A 312 6.60 -7.32 6.13
N LEU A 313 6.35 -6.01 5.98
CA LEU A 313 7.29 -5.05 5.41
C LEU A 313 7.01 -3.66 6.00
N GLY A 314 7.93 -2.72 5.76
CA GLY A 314 7.74 -1.34 6.20
C GLY A 314 8.15 -1.08 7.65
N ASP A 315 8.97 -1.96 8.24
CA ASP A 315 9.53 -1.84 9.58
C ASP A 315 10.94 -1.20 9.52
N THR A 316 11.41 -0.66 10.63
CA THR A 316 12.82 -0.28 10.83
C THR A 316 13.75 -1.49 10.78
N LYS A 317 13.22 -2.69 11.03
CA LYS A 317 13.93 -3.97 10.91
C LYS A 317 13.76 -4.55 9.51
N THR A 318 14.87 -5.02 8.95
CA THR A 318 14.84 -5.73 7.66
C THR A 318 14.10 -7.05 7.79
N THR A 319 13.23 -7.30 6.82
CA THR A 319 12.49 -8.58 6.73
C THR A 319 12.80 -9.27 5.41
N ILE A 320 12.83 -10.60 5.44
CA ILE A 320 13.06 -11.45 4.28
C ILE A 320 11.95 -12.49 4.15
N ALA A 321 11.54 -12.79 2.94
CA ALA A 321 10.50 -13.78 2.65
C ALA A 321 10.69 -14.45 1.30
N HIS A 322 10.13 -15.65 1.14
CA HIS A 322 9.99 -16.35 -0.13
C HIS A 322 8.56 -16.15 -0.66
N PRO A 323 8.32 -15.24 -1.61
CA PRO A 323 6.96 -14.88 -2.04
C PRO A 323 6.13 -16.06 -2.54
N ALA A 324 6.73 -16.96 -3.32
CA ALA A 324 6.06 -18.08 -3.93
C ALA A 324 5.40 -19.06 -2.93
N THR A 325 5.95 -19.18 -1.71
CA THR A 325 5.40 -20.07 -0.67
C THR A 325 4.73 -19.35 0.50
N THR A 326 4.74 -18.01 0.49
CA THR A 326 4.17 -17.20 1.56
C THR A 326 3.11 -16.23 1.04
N SER A 327 3.46 -15.00 0.73
CA SER A 327 2.50 -13.94 0.34
C SER A 327 1.70 -14.27 -0.94
N HIS A 328 2.25 -15.09 -1.84
CA HIS A 328 1.63 -15.52 -3.09
C HIS A 328 1.42 -17.04 -3.16
N GLY A 329 1.60 -17.75 -2.04
CA GLY A 329 1.48 -19.20 -1.97
C GLY A 329 0.06 -19.74 -2.18
N ARG A 330 -0.96 -18.86 -2.18
CA ARG A 330 -2.35 -19.23 -2.47
C ARG A 330 -2.72 -19.13 -3.94
N LEU A 331 -1.87 -18.53 -4.76
CA LEU A 331 -2.05 -18.49 -6.21
C LEU A 331 -1.73 -19.86 -6.81
N SER A 332 -2.40 -20.21 -7.94
CA SER A 332 -2.02 -21.36 -8.72
C SER A 332 -0.59 -21.20 -9.28
N PRO A 333 0.11 -22.30 -9.63
CA PRO A 333 1.42 -22.20 -10.29
C PRO A 333 1.36 -21.35 -11.57
N GLU A 334 0.29 -21.47 -12.34
CA GLU A 334 0.07 -20.71 -13.57
C GLU A 334 -0.12 -19.21 -13.29
N ASP A 335 -0.88 -18.84 -12.24
CA ASP A 335 -1.10 -17.45 -11.89
C ASP A 335 0.16 -16.82 -11.31
N ARG A 336 0.96 -17.57 -10.53
CA ARG A 336 2.29 -17.11 -10.09
C ARG A 336 3.23 -16.87 -11.26
N ALA A 337 3.27 -17.79 -12.22
CA ALA A 337 4.09 -17.65 -13.42
C ALA A 337 3.67 -16.41 -14.24
N ARG A 338 2.37 -16.16 -14.40
CA ARG A 338 1.83 -14.95 -15.05
C ARG A 338 2.18 -13.67 -14.30
N ALA A 339 2.29 -13.74 -12.98
CA ALA A 339 2.74 -12.62 -12.13
C ALA A 339 4.26 -12.48 -12.07
N GLY A 340 5.03 -13.32 -12.77
CA GLY A 340 6.50 -13.31 -12.75
C GLY A 340 7.12 -13.79 -11.43
N ILE A 341 6.36 -14.50 -10.59
CA ILE A 341 6.79 -14.96 -9.26
C ILE A 341 7.26 -16.40 -9.35
N GLY A 342 8.57 -16.54 -9.58
CA GLY A 342 9.26 -17.84 -9.63
C GLY A 342 9.56 -18.44 -8.26
N ASP A 343 9.97 -19.70 -8.26
CA ASP A 343 10.38 -20.42 -7.04
C ASP A 343 11.80 -20.03 -6.56
N SER A 344 12.56 -19.26 -7.34
CA SER A 344 13.87 -18.70 -6.99
C SER A 344 13.80 -17.33 -6.32
N LEU A 345 12.61 -16.71 -6.30
CA LEU A 345 12.43 -15.32 -5.90
C LEU A 345 12.47 -15.14 -4.39
N ILE A 346 13.34 -14.25 -3.94
CA ILE A 346 13.44 -13.77 -2.57
C ILE A 346 13.03 -12.29 -2.53
N ARG A 347 12.26 -11.88 -1.54
CA ARG A 347 11.92 -10.47 -1.27
C ARG A 347 12.54 -10.03 0.05
N VAL A 348 13.25 -8.92 0.02
CA VAL A 348 13.78 -8.21 1.20
C VAL A 348 13.09 -6.85 1.31
N ALA A 349 12.47 -6.57 2.44
CA ALA A 349 12.05 -5.21 2.79
C ALA A 349 13.14 -4.62 3.69
N VAL A 350 13.93 -3.71 3.12
CA VAL A 350 15.14 -3.18 3.74
C VAL A 350 14.79 -2.23 4.88
N GLY A 351 15.34 -2.49 6.05
CA GLY A 351 15.16 -1.68 7.25
C GLY A 351 16.14 -0.51 7.35
N LEU A 352 16.44 -0.15 8.59
CA LEU A 352 17.32 0.99 8.95
C LEU A 352 18.60 0.54 9.68
N GLU A 353 18.93 -0.75 9.61
CA GLU A 353 20.17 -1.30 10.13
C GLU A 353 21.37 -0.75 9.35
N ASP A 354 22.55 -0.89 9.93
CA ASP A 354 23.79 -0.58 9.22
C ASP A 354 23.90 -1.39 7.92
N LEU A 355 24.26 -0.70 6.83
CA LEU A 355 24.28 -1.33 5.49
C LEU A 355 25.33 -2.43 5.36
N ASP A 356 26.50 -2.28 6.01
CA ASP A 356 27.55 -3.28 5.93
C ASP A 356 27.20 -4.53 6.74
N ASP A 357 26.52 -4.37 7.89
CA ASP A 357 25.96 -5.48 8.64
C ASP A 357 24.89 -6.22 7.83
N LEU A 358 24.02 -5.49 7.12
CA LEU A 358 23.00 -6.06 6.25
C LEU A 358 23.63 -6.84 5.08
N LYS A 359 24.65 -6.28 4.41
CA LYS A 359 25.40 -6.98 3.36
C LYS A 359 26.12 -8.22 3.89
N ALA A 360 26.70 -8.14 5.10
CA ALA A 360 27.34 -9.29 5.73
C ALA A 360 26.33 -10.41 6.02
N ASP A 361 25.10 -10.07 6.40
CA ASP A 361 24.04 -11.06 6.62
C ASP A 361 23.56 -11.68 5.29
N MET A 362 23.37 -10.88 4.23
CA MET A 362 23.07 -11.39 2.89
C MET A 362 24.21 -12.26 2.34
N ALA A 363 25.48 -11.95 2.64
CA ALA A 363 26.62 -12.75 2.24
C ALA A 363 26.61 -14.17 2.87
N ARG A 364 26.05 -14.33 4.08
CA ARG A 364 25.80 -15.67 4.66
C ARG A 364 24.80 -16.46 3.81
N GLY A 365 23.72 -15.80 3.36
CA GLY A 365 22.75 -16.39 2.46
C GLY A 365 23.40 -16.85 1.14
N LEU A 366 24.24 -15.98 0.53
CA LEU A 366 24.98 -16.31 -0.70
C LEU A 366 25.94 -17.50 -0.51
N ALA A 367 26.60 -17.59 0.63
CA ALA A 367 27.52 -18.70 0.94
C ALA A 367 26.80 -20.06 1.13
N ALA A 368 25.47 -20.05 1.27
CA ALA A 368 24.64 -21.26 1.42
C ALA A 368 24.02 -21.73 0.08
N LEU A 369 24.22 -20.97 -1.01
CA LEU A 369 23.77 -21.37 -2.33
C LEU A 369 24.65 -22.48 -2.92
#